data_c3ca596d8dd60db7f329602b6ad43cd5
#
_entry.id   c3ca596d8dd60db7f329602b6ad43cd5
#
_cell.length_a   1.000
_cell.length_b   1.000
_cell.length_c   1.000
_cell.angle_alpha   90.00
_cell.angle_beta   90.00
_cell.angle_gamma   90.00
#
_symmetry.space_group_name_H-M   'P 1'
#
loop_
_entity.id
_entity.type
_entity.pdbx_description
1 polymer ?
#
loop_
_entity_poly.entity_id
_entity_poly.type
_entity_poly.pdbx_seq_one_letter_code
_entity_poly.pdbx_strand_id
1 'polypeptide(L)'
;MKLRISIAGPAAQEDALLAKITASAESLKQLLGEDAYAEELKPLEELIGELLVARGETLSTAESCTGGGIAARITSVAGSSAYFQGGIVAYANGIKQAQLSVNPADLLVHGAVSEPVVKQMAVGVRKHLKTDWAIATSGIAGPSGGSEAKPVGTVWIAVSGPG
;
A
#
# COMPACT_ATOMS: atom_id res chain seq x y z
N MET A 1 5.80 4.16 -9.26
CA MET A 1 6.86 4.60 -10.20
C MET A 1 7.13 6.06 -9.91
N LYS A 2 8.39 6.53 -9.90
CA LYS A 2 8.72 7.95 -9.79
C LYS A 2 9.18 8.43 -11.17
N LEU A 3 8.58 9.49 -11.67
CA LEU A 3 8.95 10.13 -12.92
C LEU A 3 9.55 11.51 -12.62
N ARG A 4 10.70 11.81 -13.19
CA ARG A 4 11.33 13.14 -13.09
C ARG A 4 11.40 13.76 -14.48
N ILE A 5 10.87 14.96 -14.62
CA ILE A 5 11.05 15.77 -15.83
C ILE A 5 12.16 16.78 -15.54
N SER A 6 13.15 16.87 -16.43
CA SER A 6 14.21 17.87 -16.36
C SER A 6 14.40 18.52 -17.71
N ILE A 7 14.44 19.84 -17.74
CA ILE A 7 14.74 20.63 -18.93
C ILE A 7 15.94 21.52 -18.59
N ALA A 8 16.96 21.50 -19.43
CA ALA A 8 18.16 22.32 -19.25
C ALA A 8 18.21 23.43 -20.31
N GLY A 9 18.69 24.60 -19.92
CA GLY A 9 18.86 25.73 -20.82
C GLY A 9 19.57 26.92 -20.14
N PRO A 10 19.85 28.01 -20.89
CA PRO A 10 20.47 29.21 -20.33
C PRO A 10 19.58 29.89 -19.29
N ALA A 11 20.16 30.44 -18.22
CA ALA A 11 19.43 31.13 -17.16
C ALA A 11 18.56 32.31 -17.67
N ALA A 12 18.97 32.96 -18.72
CA ALA A 12 18.19 34.04 -19.38
C ALA A 12 16.83 33.57 -19.97
N GLN A 13 16.55 32.27 -19.98
CA GLN A 13 15.30 31.67 -20.51
C GLN A 13 14.52 30.94 -19.41
N GLU A 14 14.74 31.24 -18.14
CA GLU A 14 14.14 30.53 -16.99
C GLU A 14 12.61 30.45 -17.08
N ASP A 15 11.93 31.57 -17.34
CA ASP A 15 10.47 31.60 -17.47
C ASP A 15 9.95 30.70 -18.59
N ALA A 16 10.64 30.72 -19.75
CA ALA A 16 10.29 29.89 -20.89
C ALA A 16 10.55 28.37 -20.60
N LEU A 17 11.58 28.07 -19.84
CA LEU A 17 11.88 26.70 -19.39
C LEU A 17 10.85 26.22 -18.36
N LEU A 18 10.48 27.09 -17.42
CA LEU A 18 9.44 26.81 -16.42
C LEU A 18 8.09 26.53 -17.10
N ALA A 19 7.70 27.35 -18.06
CA ALA A 19 6.46 27.13 -18.81
C ALA A 19 6.45 25.78 -19.55
N LYS A 20 7.59 25.37 -20.14
CA LYS A 20 7.72 24.06 -20.79
C LYS A 20 7.63 22.91 -19.81
N ILE A 21 8.27 23.02 -18.62
CA ILE A 21 8.18 21.99 -17.57
C ILE A 21 6.74 21.84 -17.10
N THR A 22 6.06 22.96 -16.81
CA THR A 22 4.66 22.96 -16.37
C THR A 22 3.75 22.32 -17.42
N ALA A 23 3.86 22.71 -18.68
CA ALA A 23 3.06 22.12 -19.76
C ALA A 23 3.31 20.61 -19.93
N SER A 24 4.56 20.18 -19.80
CA SER A 24 4.91 18.75 -19.86
C SER A 24 4.37 17.98 -18.66
N ALA A 25 4.42 18.56 -17.46
CA ALA A 25 3.87 17.97 -16.24
C ALA A 25 2.35 17.80 -16.35
N GLU A 26 1.62 18.81 -16.82
CA GLU A 26 0.18 18.73 -17.03
C GLU A 26 -0.20 17.66 -18.07
N SER A 27 0.54 17.58 -19.18
CA SER A 27 0.31 16.54 -20.19
C SER A 27 0.52 15.14 -19.63
N LEU A 28 1.56 14.93 -18.80
CA LEU A 28 1.81 13.66 -18.14
C LEU A 28 0.73 13.33 -17.11
N LYS A 29 0.28 14.32 -16.34
CA LYS A 29 -0.79 14.15 -15.36
C LYS A 29 -2.10 13.71 -16.04
N GLN A 30 -2.44 14.30 -17.19
CA GLN A 30 -3.60 13.88 -17.99
C GLN A 30 -3.47 12.44 -18.50
N LEU A 31 -2.27 12.02 -18.93
CA LEU A 31 -2.01 10.65 -19.39
C LEU A 31 -2.06 9.62 -18.27
N LEU A 32 -1.57 9.98 -17.08
CA LEU A 32 -1.52 9.09 -15.91
C LEU A 32 -2.86 9.02 -15.17
N GLY A 33 -3.71 10.04 -15.29
CA GLY A 33 -5.00 10.09 -14.60
C GLY A 33 -4.85 9.91 -13.09
N GLU A 34 -5.58 8.95 -12.53
CA GLU A 34 -5.58 8.65 -11.09
C GLU A 34 -4.24 8.07 -10.57
N ASP A 35 -3.38 7.56 -11.46
CA ASP A 35 -2.05 7.09 -11.08
C ASP A 35 -1.07 8.24 -10.73
N ALA A 36 -1.43 9.49 -11.08
CA ALA A 36 -0.69 10.70 -10.71
C ALA A 36 -1.16 11.23 -9.35
N TYR A 37 -0.70 10.62 -8.25
CA TYR A 37 -1.14 10.93 -6.88
C TYR A 37 -0.35 12.05 -6.18
N ALA A 38 0.78 12.50 -6.74
CA ALA A 38 1.57 13.62 -6.22
C ALA A 38 2.47 14.25 -7.28
N GLU A 39 2.65 15.55 -7.20
CA GLU A 39 3.55 16.33 -8.06
C GLU A 39 4.96 16.47 -7.44
N GLU A 40 5.08 16.30 -6.13
CA GLU A 40 6.34 16.37 -5.40
C GLU A 40 7.02 15.01 -5.28
N LEU A 41 8.36 15.00 -5.12
CA LEU A 41 9.16 13.80 -4.85
C LEU A 41 8.99 13.33 -3.39
N LYS A 42 7.76 13.31 -2.90
CA LYS A 42 7.44 12.85 -1.57
C LYS A 42 7.18 11.34 -1.57
N PRO A 43 7.73 10.57 -0.63
CA PRO A 43 7.40 9.16 -0.47
C PRO A 43 5.90 8.94 -0.23
N LEU A 44 5.34 7.86 -0.78
CA LEU A 44 3.91 7.56 -0.63
C LEU A 44 3.52 7.40 0.84
N GLU A 45 4.38 6.79 1.64
CA GLU A 45 4.18 6.60 3.07
C GLU A 45 4.06 7.92 3.86
N GLU A 46 4.75 8.98 3.43
CA GLU A 46 4.62 10.32 4.00
C GLU A 46 3.28 10.96 3.62
N LEU A 47 2.91 10.89 2.35
CA LEU A 47 1.62 11.42 1.86
C LEU A 47 0.42 10.78 2.56
N ILE A 48 0.44 9.45 2.71
CA ILE A 48 -0.59 8.72 3.44
C ILE A 48 -0.63 9.18 4.90
N GLY A 49 0.53 9.33 5.54
CA GLY A 49 0.62 9.80 6.92
C GLY A 49 0.00 11.19 7.10
N GLU A 50 0.32 12.14 6.22
CA GLU A 50 -0.24 13.49 6.24
C GLU A 50 -1.76 13.49 6.09
N LEU A 51 -2.28 12.68 5.16
CA LEU A 51 -3.73 12.55 4.95
C LEU A 51 -4.44 11.96 6.18
N LEU A 52 -3.87 10.93 6.78
CA LEU A 52 -4.45 10.29 7.97
C LEU A 52 -4.45 11.25 9.17
N VAL A 53 -3.34 11.97 9.40
CA VAL A 53 -3.26 13.00 10.45
C VAL A 53 -4.28 14.11 10.22
N ALA A 54 -4.40 14.61 8.99
CA ALA A 54 -5.34 15.68 8.66
C ALA A 54 -6.80 15.28 8.86
N ARG A 55 -7.12 13.98 8.75
CA ARG A 55 -8.46 13.43 8.96
C ARG A 55 -8.70 12.92 10.38
N GLY A 56 -7.67 12.84 11.22
CA GLY A 56 -7.74 12.20 12.52
C GLY A 56 -8.03 10.69 12.44
N GLU A 57 -7.62 10.05 11.35
CA GLU A 57 -7.87 8.64 11.06
C GLU A 57 -6.64 7.78 11.35
N THR A 58 -6.88 6.51 11.63
CA THR A 58 -5.86 5.55 12.06
C THR A 58 -5.70 4.40 11.05
N LEU A 59 -4.51 3.78 11.03
CA LEU A 59 -4.13 2.72 10.10
C LEU A 59 -3.54 1.52 10.82
N SER A 60 -3.85 0.32 10.31
CA SER A 60 -3.19 -0.94 10.68
C SER A 60 -2.80 -1.77 9.47
N THR A 61 -1.93 -2.77 9.66
CA THR A 61 -1.51 -3.68 8.58
C THR A 61 -1.67 -5.15 8.96
N ALA A 62 -2.02 -6.00 7.97
CA ALA A 62 -1.97 -7.45 8.07
C ALA A 62 -1.11 -8.01 6.94
N GLU A 63 0.07 -8.48 7.26
CA GLU A 63 1.08 -8.83 6.27
C GLU A 63 1.37 -10.33 6.24
N SER A 64 1.41 -10.92 5.05
CA SER A 64 1.88 -12.27 4.84
C SER A 64 3.20 -12.25 4.06
N CYS A 65 3.17 -12.21 2.73
CA CYS A 65 4.37 -12.26 1.90
C CYS A 65 5.32 -11.06 2.07
N THR A 66 4.84 -9.92 2.52
CA THR A 66 5.65 -8.70 2.77
C THR A 66 6.36 -8.72 4.12
N GLY A 67 6.00 -9.66 5.02
CA GLY A 67 6.75 -9.95 6.24
C GLY A 67 6.94 -8.79 7.23
N GLY A 68 6.08 -7.76 7.22
CA GLY A 68 6.21 -6.54 8.01
C GLY A 68 6.83 -5.35 7.25
N GLY A 69 7.10 -5.52 5.95
CA GLY A 69 7.72 -4.48 5.13
C GLY A 69 6.86 -3.23 4.96
N ILE A 70 5.53 -3.36 4.94
CA ILE A 70 4.62 -2.20 4.88
C ILE A 70 4.65 -1.46 6.21
N ALA A 71 4.52 -2.16 7.32
CA ALA A 71 4.63 -1.57 8.66
C ALA A 71 5.97 -0.85 8.87
N ALA A 72 7.08 -1.47 8.42
CA ALA A 72 8.41 -0.86 8.50
C ALA A 72 8.51 0.44 7.70
N ARG A 73 7.94 0.50 6.49
CA ARG A 73 7.89 1.74 5.69
C ARG A 73 7.06 2.82 6.35
N ILE A 74 5.89 2.49 6.88
CA ILE A 74 5.04 3.44 7.60
C ILE A 74 5.76 3.99 8.83
N THR A 75 6.38 3.12 9.62
CA THR A 75 7.09 3.52 10.86
C THR A 75 8.41 4.24 10.60
N SER A 76 8.96 4.21 9.39
CA SER A 76 10.12 5.03 9.02
C SER A 76 9.78 6.52 8.90
N VAL A 77 8.49 6.87 8.81
CA VAL A 77 8.03 8.27 8.78
C VAL A 77 7.98 8.83 10.20
N ALA A 78 8.65 9.93 10.43
CA ALA A 78 8.62 10.61 11.73
C ALA A 78 7.18 11.03 12.09
N GLY A 79 6.77 10.76 13.33
CA GLY A 79 5.41 11.04 13.78
C GLY A 79 4.35 10.01 13.39
N SER A 80 4.71 8.90 12.77
CA SER A 80 3.79 7.83 12.36
C SER A 80 2.95 7.25 13.50
N SER A 81 3.40 7.34 14.74
CA SER A 81 2.65 6.93 15.94
C SER A 81 1.33 7.69 16.15
N ALA A 82 1.16 8.85 15.51
CA ALA A 82 -0.10 9.59 15.56
C ALA A 82 -1.24 8.89 14.82
N TYR A 83 -0.94 8.06 13.82
CA TYR A 83 -1.94 7.40 12.98
C TYR A 83 -1.76 5.87 12.85
N PHE A 84 -0.54 5.35 12.97
CA PHE A 84 -0.29 3.91 12.83
C PHE A 84 -0.40 3.19 14.18
N GLN A 85 -1.40 2.33 14.33
CA GLN A 85 -1.65 1.60 15.58
C GLN A 85 -0.86 0.30 15.69
N GLY A 86 -0.41 -0.25 14.55
CA GLY A 86 0.37 -1.48 14.54
C GLY A 86 0.08 -2.37 13.34
N GLY A 87 0.74 -3.52 13.31
CA GLY A 87 0.57 -4.51 12.26
C GLY A 87 0.71 -5.94 12.77
N ILE A 88 0.06 -6.87 12.09
CA ILE A 88 0.13 -8.31 12.36
C ILE A 88 0.82 -9.00 11.19
N VAL A 89 1.97 -9.62 11.43
CA VAL A 89 2.62 -10.50 10.45
C VAL A 89 1.96 -11.88 10.56
N ALA A 90 0.92 -12.09 9.74
CA ALA A 90 0.14 -13.33 9.69
C ALA A 90 0.72 -14.29 8.63
N TYR A 91 1.95 -14.78 8.84
CA TYR A 91 2.64 -15.60 7.84
C TYR A 91 2.02 -17.00 7.72
N ALA A 92 1.82 -17.68 8.83
CA ALA A 92 1.18 -19.00 8.88
C ALA A 92 -0.36 -18.90 8.82
N ASN A 93 -1.03 -19.92 8.24
CA ASN A 93 -2.49 -19.96 8.17
C ASN A 93 -3.15 -19.95 9.56
N GLY A 94 -2.56 -20.63 10.54
CA GLY A 94 -3.05 -20.61 11.92
C GLY A 94 -3.08 -19.20 12.53
N ILE A 95 -2.11 -18.33 12.17
CA ILE A 95 -2.09 -16.94 12.64
C ILE A 95 -3.18 -16.12 11.91
N LYS A 96 -3.40 -16.36 10.60
CA LYS A 96 -4.51 -15.74 9.88
C LYS A 96 -5.86 -16.03 10.53
N GLN A 97 -6.07 -17.27 10.96
CA GLN A 97 -7.28 -17.68 11.66
C GLN A 97 -7.38 -17.06 13.06
N ALA A 98 -6.33 -17.25 13.88
CA ALA A 98 -6.36 -16.87 15.28
C ALA A 98 -6.37 -15.35 15.51
N GLN A 99 -5.62 -14.59 14.73
CA GLN A 99 -5.45 -13.14 14.94
C GLN A 99 -6.33 -12.28 14.05
N LEU A 100 -6.68 -12.78 12.86
CA LEU A 100 -7.41 -12.00 11.87
C LEU A 100 -8.82 -12.56 11.59
N SER A 101 -9.21 -13.63 12.27
CA SER A 101 -10.51 -14.30 12.12
C SER A 101 -10.78 -14.75 10.66
N VAL A 102 -9.73 -15.12 9.94
CA VAL A 102 -9.89 -15.68 8.59
C VAL A 102 -10.58 -17.04 8.68
N ASN A 103 -11.63 -17.24 7.87
CA ASN A 103 -12.42 -18.46 7.88
C ASN A 103 -11.56 -19.66 7.41
N PRO A 104 -11.46 -20.73 8.22
CA PRO A 104 -10.72 -21.93 7.82
C PRO A 104 -11.22 -22.59 6.54
N ALA A 105 -12.54 -22.52 6.26
CA ALA A 105 -13.10 -23.07 5.03
C ALA A 105 -12.61 -22.32 3.79
N ASP A 106 -12.51 -20.99 3.84
CA ASP A 106 -12.00 -20.19 2.73
C ASP A 106 -10.51 -20.43 2.49
N LEU A 107 -9.74 -20.64 3.56
CA LEU A 107 -8.34 -21.03 3.45
C LEU A 107 -8.18 -22.40 2.78
N LEU A 108 -9.08 -23.34 3.07
CA LEU A 108 -9.07 -24.69 2.45
C LEU A 108 -9.47 -24.64 0.98
N VAL A 109 -10.53 -23.91 0.64
CA VAL A 109 -11.11 -23.86 -0.71
C VAL A 109 -10.27 -22.97 -1.64
N HIS A 110 -9.90 -21.78 -1.18
CA HIS A 110 -9.27 -20.76 -2.01
C HIS A 110 -7.76 -20.63 -1.82
N GLY A 111 -7.22 -21.21 -0.72
CA GLY A 111 -5.84 -21.07 -0.31
C GLY A 111 -5.54 -19.66 0.25
N ALA A 112 -4.40 -19.53 0.92
CA ALA A 112 -3.99 -18.28 1.58
C ALA A 112 -3.81 -17.10 0.61
N VAL A 113 -3.37 -17.38 -0.62
CA VAL A 113 -3.16 -16.37 -1.67
C VAL A 113 -4.41 -16.29 -2.53
N SER A 114 -5.39 -15.52 -2.06
CA SER A 114 -6.69 -15.38 -2.74
C SER A 114 -7.41 -14.12 -2.28
N GLU A 115 -8.28 -13.61 -3.14
CA GLU A 115 -9.09 -12.43 -2.86
C GLU A 115 -9.95 -12.57 -1.59
N PRO A 116 -10.72 -13.66 -1.37
CA PRO A 116 -11.52 -13.81 -0.15
C PRO A 116 -10.68 -13.76 1.12
N VAL A 117 -9.51 -14.39 1.12
CA VAL A 117 -8.63 -14.45 2.29
C VAL A 117 -7.99 -13.09 2.59
N VAL A 118 -7.47 -12.38 1.58
CA VAL A 118 -6.84 -11.07 1.84
C VAL A 118 -7.86 -10.02 2.29
N LYS A 119 -9.09 -10.06 1.77
CA LYS A 119 -10.19 -9.20 2.26
C LYS A 119 -10.50 -9.45 3.73
N GLN A 120 -10.60 -10.72 4.13
CA GLN A 120 -10.81 -11.08 5.53
C GLN A 120 -9.63 -10.65 6.42
N MET A 121 -8.40 -10.77 5.95
CA MET A 121 -7.22 -10.28 6.67
C MET A 121 -7.32 -8.77 6.93
N ALA A 122 -7.69 -7.96 5.93
CA ALA A 122 -7.83 -6.52 6.08
C ALA A 122 -8.94 -6.15 7.08
N VAL A 123 -10.13 -6.75 6.93
CA VAL A 123 -11.24 -6.56 7.86
C VAL A 123 -10.88 -7.04 9.28
N GLY A 124 -10.19 -8.17 9.38
CA GLY A 124 -9.79 -8.76 10.65
C GLY A 124 -8.83 -7.86 11.44
N VAL A 125 -7.75 -7.38 10.82
CA VAL A 125 -6.81 -6.51 11.51
C VAL A 125 -7.41 -5.16 11.87
N ARG A 126 -8.25 -4.58 10.99
CA ARG A 126 -8.97 -3.35 11.25
C ARG A 126 -9.83 -3.45 12.51
N LYS A 127 -10.59 -4.53 12.65
CA LYS A 127 -11.42 -4.80 13.83
C LYS A 127 -10.58 -5.07 15.08
N HIS A 128 -9.52 -5.88 14.94
CA HIS A 128 -8.66 -6.28 16.05
C HIS A 128 -7.94 -5.09 16.69
N LEU A 129 -7.37 -4.21 15.86
CA LEU A 129 -6.63 -3.03 16.30
C LEU A 129 -7.51 -1.77 16.39
N LYS A 130 -8.81 -1.86 16.05
CA LYS A 130 -9.80 -0.77 16.12
C LYS A 130 -9.36 0.47 15.35
N THR A 131 -8.87 0.26 14.13
CA THR A 131 -8.42 1.34 13.24
C THR A 131 -9.50 1.71 12.23
N ASP A 132 -9.40 2.92 11.67
CA ASP A 132 -10.29 3.39 10.61
C ASP A 132 -9.96 2.71 9.29
N TRP A 133 -8.67 2.51 9.02
CA TRP A 133 -8.16 1.88 7.82
C TRP A 133 -7.28 0.67 8.11
N ALA A 134 -7.27 -0.27 7.20
CA ALA A 134 -6.33 -1.39 7.24
C ALA A 134 -5.87 -1.78 5.84
N ILE A 135 -4.60 -2.17 5.71
CA ILE A 135 -4.02 -2.74 4.50
C ILE A 135 -3.64 -4.18 4.78
N ALA A 136 -3.99 -5.10 3.88
CA ALA A 136 -3.56 -6.49 3.97
C ALA A 136 -2.87 -6.97 2.69
N THR A 137 -1.89 -7.86 2.84
CA THR A 137 -1.18 -8.50 1.73
C THR A 137 -1.09 -10.00 1.91
N SER A 138 -1.29 -10.74 0.84
CA SER A 138 -1.01 -12.17 0.76
C SER A 138 -0.49 -12.53 -0.63
N GLY A 139 0.60 -13.29 -0.74
CA GLY A 139 1.20 -13.56 -2.03
C GLY A 139 2.26 -14.64 -2.01
N ILE A 140 2.74 -14.98 -3.21
CA ILE A 140 3.82 -15.93 -3.48
C ILE A 140 5.03 -15.13 -3.95
N ALA A 141 5.93 -14.79 -3.01
CA ALA A 141 7.12 -13.99 -3.30
C ALA A 141 8.20 -14.74 -4.11
N GLY A 142 8.14 -16.09 -4.08
CA GLY A 142 9.15 -16.91 -4.73
C GLY A 142 10.41 -17.13 -3.85
N PRO A 143 11.44 -17.80 -4.39
CA PRO A 143 11.58 -18.31 -5.76
C PRO A 143 10.71 -19.55 -6.05
N SER A 144 10.15 -20.22 -5.05
CA SER A 144 9.30 -21.41 -5.15
C SER A 144 7.87 -21.17 -4.63
N GLY A 145 7.00 -22.19 -4.70
CA GLY A 145 5.64 -22.13 -4.14
C GLY A 145 4.57 -21.64 -5.11
N GLY A 146 4.93 -21.31 -6.35
CA GLY A 146 3.96 -20.99 -7.40
C GLY A 146 3.35 -22.25 -8.03
N SER A 147 2.20 -22.07 -8.67
CA SER A 147 1.53 -23.03 -9.52
C SER A 147 1.13 -22.36 -10.84
N GLU A 148 0.62 -23.13 -11.81
CA GLU A 148 0.12 -22.57 -13.06
C GLU A 148 -1.01 -21.54 -12.82
N ALA A 149 -1.94 -21.86 -11.92
CA ALA A 149 -3.04 -20.95 -11.55
C ALA A 149 -2.61 -19.77 -10.69
N LYS A 150 -1.51 -19.90 -9.95
CA LYS A 150 -0.96 -18.85 -9.06
C LYS A 150 0.56 -18.84 -9.19
N PRO A 151 1.11 -18.25 -10.24
CA PRO A 151 2.56 -18.21 -10.44
C PRO A 151 3.27 -17.40 -9.35
N VAL A 152 4.59 -17.60 -9.24
CA VAL A 152 5.46 -16.72 -8.43
C VAL A 152 5.26 -15.27 -8.86
N GLY A 153 5.16 -14.35 -7.89
CA GLY A 153 4.81 -12.96 -8.12
C GLY A 153 3.32 -12.65 -7.98
N THR A 154 2.44 -13.66 -7.82
CA THR A 154 1.03 -13.43 -7.52
C THR A 154 0.89 -12.79 -6.13
N VAL A 155 0.37 -11.58 -6.06
CA VAL A 155 0.12 -10.85 -4.81
C VAL A 155 -1.29 -10.28 -4.82
N TRP A 156 -2.02 -10.54 -3.75
CA TRP A 156 -3.29 -9.91 -3.44
C TRP A 156 -3.09 -8.82 -2.39
N ILE A 157 -3.70 -7.67 -2.64
CA ILE A 157 -3.72 -6.53 -1.73
C ILE A 157 -5.18 -6.18 -1.47
N ALA A 158 -5.51 -5.93 -0.21
CA ALA A 158 -6.82 -5.44 0.17
C ALA A 158 -6.70 -4.23 1.10
N VAL A 159 -7.63 -3.29 0.94
CA VAL A 159 -7.81 -2.16 1.84
C VAL A 159 -9.21 -2.27 2.44
N SER A 160 -9.32 -2.06 3.75
CA SER A 160 -10.58 -1.96 4.48
C SER A 160 -10.66 -0.59 5.12
N GLY A 161 -11.74 0.15 4.88
CA GLY A 161 -11.96 1.50 5.38
C GLY A 161 -13.35 1.67 5.98
N PRO A 162 -13.68 2.90 6.45
CA PRO A 162 -15.04 3.27 6.79
C PRO A 162 -15.91 3.16 5.53
N GLY A 163 -17.05 2.46 5.64
CA GLY A 163 -18.02 2.25 4.57
C GLY A 163 -19.13 3.26 4.66
#